data_b11a4f7ed07c297afd09f912553d7711
#
_entry.id   b11a4f7ed07c297afd09f912553d7711
#
_cell.length_a   1.000
_cell.length_b   1.000
_cell.length_c   1.000
_cell.angle_alpha   90.00
_cell.angle_beta   90.00
_cell.angle_gamma   90.00
#
_symmetry.space_group_name_H-M   'P 1'
#
loop_
_entity.id
_entity.type
_entity.pdbx_description
1 polymer ?
#
loop_
_entity_poly.entity_id
_entity_poly.type
_entity_poly.pdbx_seq_one_letter_code
_entity_poly.pdbx_strand_id
1 'polypeptide(L)'
;MKTKKGIASIVMAVSLVLSVLLSLLIVGVDTSWGAVDVKLGKLISENGTTINYKMYIPKTASVQNPAPGLLYGVGGGDGVDAGHAFAIEASRRGMVVMSIDVPGNGLSESLSSVVHFDENNQAVVAQSDPTQGHELAYNYLTSLPFVDSTRMVTGGHSMGGMYTVQVAQNHQDEVKLQFNVGMNNYGNPELGYDFNFALIIGTSDESALVRTTNHCTMDDIYQNADLKNMFGLGEDERLEPGTVYGDFANETGRAVYTPHTLHIWEPYTVEVVEYFLTCLEDTMEVPNALPASDTVFVWKDYLVVGMIALLMVFVTSTACVLLDTGVFRELKLAPRKYFGFKPNSAVWWAAVAVLVVLCGYSVIWASMQTGSGEPNFFTRYGNSGFKCIWSLVTGASLLVYTAVFYALVGRKSGMKLGDFGLATGDDGRFHLRYIGKALLFAVILFAAALGYFLLYYYFTKSNLQWIVFEIDPIPMQRAGVKFLAMMFWMLPFVLMNSVAQRTVIRFEEGKPAATVKAFITSTAICVLLLAIIHLVFVGNAYFAYRTIFPDARGYIGGEQVMGIVVGTIIINTVGFFMNKKTNSIWPTLFATLPLVAWFQVTASGMTF
;
A
#
# COMPACT_ATOMS: atom_id res chain seq x y z
N MET A 1 -34.24 10.10 22.80
CA MET A 1 -33.99 9.49 21.46
C MET A 1 -33.65 10.47 20.32
N LYS A 2 -34.03 11.76 20.39
CA LYS A 2 -33.69 12.76 19.34
C LYS A 2 -32.22 13.14 19.26
N THR A 3 -31.46 13.06 20.34
CA THR A 3 -30.03 13.50 20.41
C THR A 3 -29.02 12.58 19.70
N LYS A 4 -29.27 11.26 19.63
CA LYS A 4 -28.29 10.32 19.01
C LYS A 4 -28.30 10.32 17.47
N LYS A 5 -29.44 10.61 16.83
CA LYS A 5 -29.52 10.76 15.36
C LYS A 5 -28.75 11.99 14.87
N GLY A 6 -28.78 13.08 15.65
CA GLY A 6 -28.06 14.30 15.31
C GLY A 6 -26.54 14.13 15.32
N ILE A 7 -25.97 13.37 16.25
CA ILE A 7 -24.52 13.22 16.40
C ILE A 7 -23.89 12.54 15.17
N ALA A 8 -24.45 11.41 14.70
CA ALA A 8 -23.88 10.71 13.53
C ALA A 8 -23.92 11.58 12.26
N SER A 9 -25.02 12.32 12.05
CA SER A 9 -25.16 13.24 10.92
C SER A 9 -24.19 14.43 11.03
N ILE A 10 -23.97 14.95 12.24
CA ILE A 10 -22.99 16.02 12.47
C ILE A 10 -21.56 15.49 12.20
N VAL A 11 -21.21 14.31 12.73
CA VAL A 11 -19.89 13.71 12.51
C VAL A 11 -19.64 13.46 11.02
N MET A 12 -20.64 12.96 10.29
CA MET A 12 -20.59 12.77 8.84
C MET A 12 -20.36 14.10 8.11
N ALA A 13 -21.11 15.15 8.45
CA ALA A 13 -20.94 16.47 7.83
C ALA A 13 -19.58 17.10 8.15
N VAL A 14 -19.14 17.01 9.41
CA VAL A 14 -17.83 17.52 9.82
C VAL A 14 -16.69 16.76 9.09
N SER A 15 -16.80 15.43 8.97
CA SER A 15 -15.78 14.66 8.24
C SER A 15 -15.69 15.11 6.77
N LEU A 16 -16.81 15.36 6.10
CA LEU A 16 -16.81 15.90 4.72
C LEU A 16 -16.15 17.28 4.63
N VAL A 17 -16.48 18.19 5.54
CA VAL A 17 -15.87 19.54 5.55
C VAL A 17 -14.36 19.45 5.76
N LEU A 18 -13.92 18.67 6.75
CA LEU A 18 -12.50 18.46 7.01
C LEU A 18 -11.79 17.82 5.82
N SER A 19 -12.45 16.87 5.14
CA SER A 19 -11.89 16.23 3.94
C SER A 19 -11.68 17.22 2.80
N VAL A 20 -12.60 18.16 2.60
CA VAL A 20 -12.43 19.23 1.60
C VAL A 20 -11.22 20.10 1.97
N LEU A 21 -11.09 20.48 3.25
CA LEU A 21 -9.94 21.28 3.72
C LEU A 21 -8.61 20.52 3.52
N LEU A 22 -8.53 19.25 3.90
CA LEU A 22 -7.33 18.44 3.69
C LEU A 22 -7.02 18.28 2.18
N SER A 23 -8.05 18.08 1.34
CA SER A 23 -7.86 17.99 -0.11
C SER A 23 -7.27 19.27 -0.70
N LEU A 24 -7.73 20.45 -0.23
CA LEU A 24 -7.16 21.74 -0.65
C LEU A 24 -5.69 21.87 -0.24
N LEU A 25 -5.33 21.41 0.98
CA LEU A 25 -3.96 21.42 1.45
C LEU A 25 -3.07 20.44 0.66
N ILE A 26 -3.57 19.24 0.34
CA ILE A 26 -2.86 18.26 -0.50
C ILE A 26 -2.58 18.88 -1.88
N VAL A 27 -3.58 19.49 -2.52
CA VAL A 27 -3.38 20.19 -3.78
C VAL A 27 -2.35 21.32 -3.63
N GLY A 28 -2.40 22.07 -2.54
CA GLY A 28 -1.41 23.11 -2.24
C GLY A 28 0.01 22.55 -2.21
N VAL A 29 0.24 21.45 -1.51
CA VAL A 29 1.57 20.81 -1.43
C VAL A 29 1.98 20.25 -2.80
N ASP A 30 1.13 19.45 -3.46
CA ASP A 30 1.41 18.85 -4.76
C ASP A 30 1.72 19.86 -5.85
N THR A 31 1.05 21.01 -5.83
CA THR A 31 1.21 22.06 -6.84
C THR A 31 2.16 23.17 -6.41
N SER A 32 2.85 23.01 -5.28
CA SER A 32 3.66 24.09 -4.68
C SER A 32 2.88 25.42 -4.61
N TRP A 33 1.65 25.34 -4.09
CA TRP A 33 0.70 26.46 -3.98
C TRP A 33 0.38 27.13 -5.33
N GLY A 34 0.34 26.33 -6.39
CA GLY A 34 -0.01 26.78 -7.73
C GLY A 34 1.18 27.16 -8.61
N ALA A 35 2.43 26.93 -8.17
CA ALA A 35 3.62 27.11 -8.99
C ALA A 35 3.89 25.92 -9.95
N VAL A 36 3.30 24.78 -9.66
CA VAL A 36 3.45 23.53 -10.44
C VAL A 36 2.07 23.05 -10.89
N ASP A 37 1.96 22.66 -12.15
CA ASP A 37 0.78 22.01 -12.71
C ASP A 37 0.94 20.48 -12.62
N VAL A 38 -0.03 19.80 -12.02
CA VAL A 38 -0.07 18.33 -11.96
C VAL A 38 -1.03 17.79 -13.01
N LYS A 39 -0.54 16.87 -13.84
CA LYS A 39 -1.31 16.24 -14.91
C LYS A 39 -1.27 14.72 -14.82
N LEU A 40 -2.41 14.09 -15.04
CA LEU A 40 -2.53 12.65 -15.29
C LEU A 40 -2.70 12.43 -16.79
N GLY A 41 -2.10 11.38 -17.30
CA GLY A 41 -2.24 11.01 -18.72
C GLY A 41 -1.96 9.54 -18.94
N LYS A 42 -2.00 9.15 -20.22
CA LYS A 42 -1.78 7.77 -20.64
C LYS A 42 -0.88 7.75 -21.88
N LEU A 43 0.04 6.82 -21.89
CA LEU A 43 0.83 6.44 -23.05
C LEU A 43 0.32 5.10 -23.57
N ILE A 44 0.49 4.86 -24.84
CA ILE A 44 0.19 3.57 -25.48
C ILE A 44 1.52 3.03 -26.00
N SER A 45 1.93 1.88 -25.49
CA SER A 45 3.13 1.21 -25.98
C SER A 45 2.91 0.59 -27.35
N GLU A 46 3.98 0.22 -28.04
CA GLU A 46 3.91 -0.40 -29.37
C GLU A 46 3.05 -1.66 -29.40
N ASN A 47 3.03 -2.42 -28.30
CA ASN A 47 2.20 -3.61 -28.15
C ASN A 47 0.74 -3.29 -27.75
N GLY A 48 0.34 -2.00 -27.72
CA GLY A 48 -1.02 -1.54 -27.40
C GLY A 48 -1.34 -1.47 -25.91
N THR A 49 -0.36 -1.76 -25.00
CA THR A 49 -0.58 -1.65 -23.55
C THR A 49 -0.68 -0.18 -23.13
N THR A 50 -1.71 0.16 -22.38
CA THR A 50 -1.90 1.51 -21.84
C THR A 50 -1.08 1.67 -20.56
N ILE A 51 -0.17 2.65 -20.55
CA ILE A 51 0.65 3.04 -19.41
C ILE A 51 0.13 4.36 -18.85
N ASN A 52 -0.29 4.36 -17.59
CA ASN A 52 -0.72 5.57 -16.90
C ASN A 52 0.48 6.33 -16.34
N TYR A 53 0.44 7.66 -16.41
CA TYR A 53 1.48 8.52 -15.85
C TYR A 53 0.92 9.69 -15.05
N LYS A 54 1.74 10.20 -14.14
CA LYS A 54 1.56 11.47 -13.44
C LYS A 54 2.76 12.37 -13.71
N MET A 55 2.50 13.62 -14.07
CA MET A 55 3.51 14.60 -14.43
C MET A 55 3.35 15.87 -13.62
N TYR A 56 4.46 16.39 -13.10
CA TYR A 56 4.57 17.65 -12.39
C TYR A 56 5.32 18.64 -13.28
N ILE A 57 4.68 19.73 -13.66
CA ILE A 57 5.20 20.70 -14.63
C ILE A 57 5.31 22.07 -13.95
N PRO A 58 6.51 22.56 -13.63
CA PRO A 58 6.68 23.93 -13.13
C PRO A 58 6.19 24.95 -14.15
N LYS A 59 5.51 25.99 -13.71
CA LYS A 59 5.01 27.05 -14.62
C LYS A 59 6.13 27.87 -15.25
N THR A 60 7.34 27.76 -14.75
CA THR A 60 8.54 28.35 -15.34
C THR A 60 9.05 27.59 -16.56
N ALA A 61 8.68 26.30 -16.70
CA ALA A 61 9.04 25.48 -17.86
C ALA A 61 8.22 25.91 -19.10
N SER A 62 8.90 26.28 -20.18
CA SER A 62 8.27 26.69 -21.43
C SER A 62 9.16 26.35 -22.62
N VAL A 63 8.64 26.49 -23.84
CA VAL A 63 9.45 26.27 -25.06
C VAL A 63 10.65 27.24 -25.13
N GLN A 64 10.50 28.44 -24.57
CA GLN A 64 11.56 29.46 -24.55
C GLN A 64 12.54 29.26 -23.38
N ASN A 65 12.13 28.52 -22.37
CA ASN A 65 12.94 28.20 -21.19
C ASN A 65 12.69 26.73 -20.79
N PRO A 66 13.24 25.75 -21.55
CA PRO A 66 13.07 24.35 -21.23
C PRO A 66 13.70 24.00 -19.88
N ALA A 67 13.00 23.20 -19.09
CA ALA A 67 13.45 22.79 -17.76
C ALA A 67 14.11 21.41 -17.79
N PRO A 68 15.03 21.11 -16.85
CA PRO A 68 15.53 19.75 -16.67
C PRO A 68 14.39 18.77 -16.42
N GLY A 69 14.58 17.51 -16.83
CA GLY A 69 13.59 16.46 -16.65
C GLY A 69 14.01 15.42 -15.61
N LEU A 70 13.04 14.85 -14.89
CA LEU A 70 13.22 13.68 -14.03
C LEU A 70 12.20 12.60 -14.41
N LEU A 71 12.69 11.42 -14.80
CA LEU A 71 11.89 10.20 -14.85
C LEU A 71 12.08 9.40 -13.55
N TYR A 72 11.01 9.23 -12.79
CA TYR A 72 11.04 8.49 -11.54
C TYR A 72 10.27 7.17 -11.64
N GLY A 73 10.95 6.05 -11.36
CA GLY A 73 10.39 4.72 -11.29
C GLY A 73 9.89 4.39 -9.87
N VAL A 74 8.63 3.98 -9.76
CA VAL A 74 8.04 3.55 -8.48
C VAL A 74 8.36 2.09 -8.18
N GLY A 75 8.24 1.70 -6.90
CA GLY A 75 8.48 0.34 -6.43
C GLY A 75 7.51 -0.69 -6.98
N GLY A 76 7.86 -1.96 -6.83
CA GLY A 76 7.02 -3.07 -7.27
C GLY A 76 5.71 -3.14 -6.51
N GLY A 77 4.58 -3.02 -7.22
CA GLY A 77 3.25 -3.02 -6.62
C GLY A 77 2.71 -1.63 -6.28
N ASP A 78 3.53 -0.59 -6.41
CA ASP A 78 3.17 0.80 -6.14
C ASP A 78 2.52 1.47 -7.36
N GLY A 79 1.72 2.51 -7.11
CA GLY A 79 1.23 3.45 -8.12
C GLY A 79 2.07 4.73 -8.18
N VAL A 80 1.76 5.59 -9.16
CA VAL A 80 2.50 6.85 -9.46
C VAL A 80 2.68 7.78 -8.25
N ASP A 81 1.81 7.69 -7.25
CA ASP A 81 1.88 8.53 -6.05
C ASP A 81 2.94 8.08 -5.04
N ALA A 82 3.52 6.88 -5.15
CA ALA A 82 4.64 6.45 -4.31
C ALA A 82 5.91 7.30 -4.53
N GLY A 83 6.04 7.89 -5.73
CA GLY A 83 7.14 8.80 -6.06
C GLY A 83 6.92 10.27 -5.69
N HIS A 84 5.83 10.61 -4.97
CA HIS A 84 5.45 12.00 -4.74
C HIS A 84 6.52 12.83 -4.02
N ALA A 85 7.30 12.26 -3.13
CA ALA A 85 8.35 12.98 -2.41
C ALA A 85 9.39 13.55 -3.37
N PHE A 86 9.93 12.71 -4.25
CA PHE A 86 10.89 13.11 -5.28
C PHE A 86 10.26 14.06 -6.29
N ALA A 87 9.00 13.80 -6.68
CA ALA A 87 8.30 14.62 -7.66
C ALA A 87 8.01 16.03 -7.14
N ILE A 88 7.53 16.17 -5.91
CA ILE A 88 7.28 17.47 -5.26
C ILE A 88 8.60 18.24 -5.14
N GLU A 89 9.64 17.61 -4.61
CA GLU A 89 10.88 18.32 -4.31
C GLU A 89 11.66 18.71 -5.56
N ALA A 90 11.72 17.84 -6.58
CA ALA A 90 12.34 18.18 -7.86
C ALA A 90 11.54 19.24 -8.62
N SER A 91 10.19 19.16 -8.64
CA SER A 91 9.36 20.15 -9.33
C SER A 91 9.37 21.52 -8.65
N ARG A 92 9.50 21.59 -7.32
CA ARG A 92 9.75 22.85 -6.57
C ARG A 92 11.06 23.51 -6.99
N ARG A 93 12.05 22.70 -7.39
CA ARG A 93 13.36 23.17 -7.89
C ARG A 93 13.32 23.49 -9.39
N GLY A 94 12.15 23.38 -10.01
CA GLY A 94 11.92 23.80 -11.39
C GLY A 94 12.10 22.70 -12.43
N MET A 95 12.18 21.43 -12.03
CA MET A 95 12.27 20.29 -12.94
C MET A 95 10.89 19.80 -13.38
N VAL A 96 10.77 19.34 -14.62
CA VAL A 96 9.60 18.58 -15.06
C VAL A 96 9.77 17.12 -14.62
N VAL A 97 8.83 16.62 -13.83
CA VAL A 97 8.93 15.25 -13.29
C VAL A 97 7.82 14.38 -13.85
N MET A 98 8.16 13.16 -14.24
CA MET A 98 7.21 12.14 -14.69
C MET A 98 7.43 10.83 -13.94
N SER A 99 6.33 10.26 -13.44
CA SER A 99 6.28 8.89 -12.91
C SER A 99 5.23 8.10 -13.66
N ILE A 100 5.42 6.78 -13.77
CA ILE A 100 4.47 5.87 -14.43
C ILE A 100 4.00 4.77 -13.50
N ASP A 101 2.79 4.29 -13.71
CA ASP A 101 2.37 2.98 -13.23
C ASP A 101 2.93 1.92 -14.17
N VAL A 102 3.74 1.00 -13.68
CA VAL A 102 4.21 -0.12 -14.51
C VAL A 102 3.03 -1.02 -14.94
N PRO A 103 3.15 -1.78 -16.04
CA PRO A 103 2.10 -2.70 -16.48
C PRO A 103 1.62 -3.60 -15.34
N GLY A 104 0.30 -3.61 -15.13
CA GLY A 104 -0.32 -4.39 -14.06
C GLY A 104 -0.48 -3.66 -12.72
N ASN A 105 0.16 -2.51 -12.49
CA ASN A 105 0.01 -1.69 -11.28
C ASN A 105 -0.88 -0.47 -11.53
N GLY A 106 -1.32 0.17 -10.44
CA GLY A 106 -2.09 1.40 -10.47
C GLY A 106 -3.21 1.38 -11.52
N LEU A 107 -3.24 2.36 -12.40
CA LEU A 107 -4.21 2.47 -13.49
C LEU A 107 -3.71 1.96 -14.86
N SER A 108 -2.49 1.42 -14.93
CA SER A 108 -1.94 0.81 -16.15
C SER A 108 -2.56 -0.55 -16.44
N GLU A 109 -2.64 -0.88 -17.71
CA GLU A 109 -3.14 -2.19 -18.15
C GLU A 109 -2.15 -3.30 -17.83
N SER A 110 -2.66 -4.51 -17.59
CA SER A 110 -1.80 -5.68 -17.44
C SER A 110 -1.35 -6.18 -18.81
N LEU A 111 -0.10 -6.58 -18.94
CA LEU A 111 0.42 -7.21 -20.18
C LEU A 111 -0.40 -8.43 -20.61
N SER A 112 -0.94 -9.18 -19.65
CA SER A 112 -1.82 -10.33 -19.93
C SER A 112 -3.18 -9.97 -20.53
N SER A 113 -3.57 -8.69 -20.52
CA SER A 113 -4.83 -8.23 -21.13
C SER A 113 -4.69 -7.86 -22.61
N VAL A 114 -3.47 -7.76 -23.12
CA VAL A 114 -3.21 -7.42 -24.53
C VAL A 114 -2.83 -8.69 -25.28
N VAL A 115 -3.81 -9.25 -25.99
CA VAL A 115 -3.61 -10.38 -26.89
C VAL A 115 -3.56 -9.84 -28.32
N HIS A 116 -2.40 -9.96 -28.96
CA HIS A 116 -2.28 -9.75 -30.41
C HIS A 116 -2.47 -11.07 -31.13
N PHE A 117 -2.99 -11.01 -32.34
CA PHE A 117 -3.04 -12.17 -33.22
C PHE A 117 -2.01 -11.95 -34.34
N ASP A 118 -1.14 -12.94 -34.53
CA ASP A 118 -0.17 -12.92 -35.63
C ASP A 118 -0.86 -13.12 -37.01
N GLU A 119 -0.05 -13.07 -38.07
CA GLU A 119 -0.51 -13.29 -39.46
C GLU A 119 -1.20 -14.67 -39.67
N ASN A 120 -0.97 -15.63 -38.77
CA ASN A 120 -1.57 -16.94 -38.77
C ASN A 120 -2.80 -17.05 -37.84
N ASN A 121 -3.27 -15.89 -37.31
CA ASN A 121 -4.38 -15.81 -36.36
C ASN A 121 -4.12 -16.57 -35.04
N GLN A 122 -2.84 -16.72 -34.65
CA GLN A 122 -2.46 -17.30 -33.36
C GLN A 122 -2.32 -16.18 -32.33
N ALA A 123 -2.82 -16.44 -31.12
CA ALA A 123 -2.71 -15.50 -30.01
C ALA A 123 -1.23 -15.36 -29.57
N VAL A 124 -0.67 -14.18 -29.76
CA VAL A 124 0.68 -13.84 -29.29
C VAL A 124 0.54 -12.98 -28.04
N VAL A 125 1.12 -13.45 -26.95
CA VAL A 125 1.26 -12.61 -25.75
C VAL A 125 2.28 -11.52 -26.05
N ALA A 126 1.93 -10.26 -25.78
CA ALA A 126 2.85 -9.14 -25.95
C ALA A 126 4.19 -9.42 -25.25
N GLN A 127 5.30 -9.25 -25.98
CA GLN A 127 6.63 -9.35 -25.38
C GLN A 127 6.74 -8.31 -24.26
N SER A 128 7.27 -8.74 -23.11
CA SER A 128 7.50 -7.83 -22.00
C SER A 128 8.63 -6.87 -22.37
N ASP A 129 8.33 -5.56 -22.34
CA ASP A 129 9.34 -4.52 -22.38
C ASP A 129 10.26 -4.68 -21.13
N PRO A 130 11.58 -4.83 -21.31
CA PRO A 130 12.52 -4.97 -20.19
C PRO A 130 12.47 -3.81 -19.19
N THR A 131 12.15 -2.61 -19.68
CA THR A 131 12.03 -1.39 -18.86
C THR A 131 10.63 -1.17 -18.32
N GLN A 132 9.68 -2.08 -18.59
CA GLN A 132 8.29 -2.00 -18.10
C GLN A 132 7.63 -0.64 -18.36
N GLY A 133 7.86 -0.04 -19.54
CA GLY A 133 7.28 1.22 -19.98
C GLY A 133 8.10 2.47 -19.63
N HIS A 134 9.20 2.34 -18.90
CA HIS A 134 10.03 3.51 -18.54
C HIS A 134 10.77 4.09 -19.75
N GLU A 135 11.19 3.27 -20.70
CA GLU A 135 11.77 3.73 -21.96
C GLU A 135 10.76 4.57 -22.79
N LEU A 136 9.52 4.08 -22.90
CA LEU A 136 8.44 4.83 -23.55
C LEU A 136 8.16 6.17 -22.84
N ALA A 137 8.16 6.17 -21.52
CA ALA A 137 7.93 7.37 -20.73
C ALA A 137 9.08 8.37 -20.87
N TYR A 138 10.33 7.90 -20.90
CA TYR A 138 11.50 8.74 -21.13
C TYR A 138 11.44 9.42 -22.50
N ASN A 139 11.23 8.63 -23.56
CA ASN A 139 11.11 9.16 -24.93
C ASN A 139 9.97 10.16 -25.06
N TYR A 140 8.85 9.94 -24.38
CA TYR A 140 7.76 10.92 -24.33
C TYR A 140 8.17 12.19 -23.57
N LEU A 141 8.78 12.06 -22.40
CA LEU A 141 9.20 13.19 -21.58
C LEU A 141 10.20 14.09 -22.32
N THR A 142 11.22 13.49 -22.95
CA THR A 142 12.24 14.22 -23.73
C THR A 142 11.71 14.83 -25.01
N SER A 143 10.62 14.31 -25.57
CA SER A 143 9.96 14.89 -26.76
C SER A 143 9.17 16.18 -26.45
N LEU A 144 8.93 16.50 -25.17
CA LEU A 144 8.15 17.68 -24.80
C LEU A 144 8.98 18.96 -25.00
N PRO A 145 8.46 19.97 -25.73
CA PRO A 145 9.24 21.14 -26.12
C PRO A 145 9.64 22.06 -24.95
N PHE A 146 9.13 21.83 -23.76
CA PHE A 146 9.45 22.55 -22.54
C PHE A 146 10.37 21.74 -21.59
N VAL A 147 10.88 20.58 -22.05
CA VAL A 147 11.87 19.76 -21.36
C VAL A 147 13.22 19.89 -22.07
N ASP A 148 14.26 20.11 -21.32
CA ASP A 148 15.64 20.10 -21.80
C ASP A 148 16.19 18.67 -21.78
N SER A 149 16.16 18.00 -22.92
CA SER A 149 16.59 16.61 -23.04
C SER A 149 18.10 16.40 -22.80
N THR A 150 18.88 17.46 -22.73
CA THR A 150 20.33 17.38 -22.40
C THR A 150 20.61 17.42 -20.90
N ARG A 151 19.58 17.64 -20.09
CA ARG A 151 19.67 17.73 -18.64
C ARG A 151 18.64 16.81 -17.95
N MET A 152 18.76 15.51 -18.24
CA MET A 152 17.86 14.51 -17.71
C MET A 152 18.43 13.86 -16.43
N VAL A 153 17.50 13.54 -15.54
CA VAL A 153 17.75 12.72 -14.35
C VAL A 153 16.84 11.51 -14.43
N THR A 154 17.37 10.36 -14.08
CA THR A 154 16.58 9.13 -13.92
C THR A 154 16.81 8.56 -12.54
N GLY A 155 15.84 7.85 -12.00
CA GLY A 155 15.98 7.20 -10.71
C GLY A 155 14.70 6.55 -10.25
N GLY A 156 14.78 5.81 -9.15
CA GLY A 156 13.60 5.14 -8.65
C GLY A 156 13.84 4.32 -7.41
N HIS A 157 12.74 3.89 -6.82
CA HIS A 157 12.73 3.02 -5.66
C HIS A 157 12.56 1.56 -6.08
N SER A 158 13.34 0.66 -5.47
CA SER A 158 13.18 -0.78 -5.64
C SER A 158 13.19 -1.18 -7.14
N MET A 159 12.17 -1.89 -7.62
CA MET A 159 12.05 -2.26 -9.03
C MET A 159 12.10 -1.05 -9.98
N GLY A 160 11.63 0.11 -9.56
CA GLY A 160 11.72 1.34 -10.35
C GLY A 160 13.16 1.76 -10.63
N GLY A 161 14.06 1.66 -9.65
CA GLY A 161 15.50 1.88 -9.84
C GLY A 161 16.12 0.90 -10.84
N MET A 162 15.69 -0.37 -10.81
CA MET A 162 16.15 -1.40 -11.75
C MET A 162 15.77 -1.08 -13.21
N TYR A 163 14.60 -0.48 -13.43
CA TYR A 163 14.15 -0.10 -14.78
C TYR A 163 14.79 1.21 -15.25
N THR A 164 14.89 2.19 -14.37
CA THR A 164 15.42 3.51 -14.73
C THR A 164 16.93 3.49 -14.98
N VAL A 165 17.71 2.60 -14.35
CA VAL A 165 19.14 2.45 -14.66
C VAL A 165 19.35 1.89 -16.07
N GLN A 166 18.46 1.02 -16.57
CA GLN A 166 18.52 0.55 -17.96
C GLN A 166 18.22 1.70 -18.94
N VAL A 167 17.24 2.55 -18.61
CA VAL A 167 16.96 3.76 -19.41
C VAL A 167 18.17 4.70 -19.41
N ALA A 168 18.80 4.93 -18.25
CA ALA A 168 20.01 5.75 -18.18
C ALA A 168 21.14 5.21 -19.07
N GLN A 169 21.33 3.90 -19.10
CA GLN A 169 22.34 3.26 -19.94
C GLN A 169 22.03 3.33 -21.45
N ASN A 170 20.76 3.41 -21.81
CA ASN A 170 20.35 3.62 -23.21
C ASN A 170 20.52 5.08 -23.66
N HIS A 171 20.59 6.04 -22.72
CA HIS A 171 20.59 7.49 -22.97
C HIS A 171 21.71 8.22 -22.23
N GLN A 172 22.91 7.66 -22.22
CA GLN A 172 24.04 8.16 -21.40
C GLN A 172 24.44 9.60 -21.74
N ASP A 173 24.30 10.03 -23.00
CA ASP A 173 24.61 11.40 -23.40
C ASP A 173 23.65 12.45 -22.82
N GLU A 174 22.43 12.04 -22.48
CA GLU A 174 21.33 12.93 -22.03
C GLU A 174 21.19 12.90 -20.50
N VAL A 175 21.39 11.74 -19.88
CA VAL A 175 21.23 11.54 -18.44
C VAL A 175 22.45 12.05 -17.68
N LYS A 176 22.23 12.99 -16.75
CA LYS A 176 23.28 13.59 -15.93
C LYS A 176 23.41 12.93 -14.56
N LEU A 177 22.33 12.33 -14.07
CA LEU A 177 22.29 11.63 -12.79
C LEU A 177 21.32 10.47 -12.87
N GLN A 178 21.77 9.27 -12.48
CA GLN A 178 20.94 8.13 -12.11
C GLN A 178 21.02 7.91 -10.61
N PHE A 179 19.88 7.72 -9.92
CA PHE A 179 19.89 7.35 -8.51
C PHE A 179 18.99 6.14 -8.24
N ASN A 180 19.49 5.21 -7.45
CA ASN A 180 18.77 4.04 -6.98
C ASN A 180 18.44 4.19 -5.50
N VAL A 181 17.18 4.00 -5.14
CA VAL A 181 16.74 3.95 -3.75
C VAL A 181 16.30 2.52 -3.43
N GLY A 182 16.95 1.88 -2.45
CA GLY A 182 16.62 0.52 -2.04
C GLY A 182 16.78 -0.54 -3.13
N MET A 183 17.67 -0.32 -4.11
CA MET A 183 17.87 -1.26 -5.21
C MET A 183 19.36 -1.47 -5.48
N ASN A 184 19.78 -2.72 -5.37
CA ASN A 184 21.16 -3.16 -5.63
C ASN A 184 21.38 -3.75 -7.04
N ASN A 185 20.54 -3.37 -7.99
CA ASN A 185 20.77 -3.64 -9.41
C ASN A 185 21.36 -2.38 -10.06
N TYR A 186 22.48 -2.53 -10.69
CA TYR A 186 23.27 -1.41 -11.24
C TYR A 186 23.26 -1.37 -12.77
N GLY A 187 22.35 -2.11 -13.40
CA GLY A 187 22.27 -2.23 -14.86
C GLY A 187 23.26 -3.25 -15.43
N ASN A 188 23.68 -3.05 -16.68
CA ASN A 188 24.68 -3.89 -17.35
C ASN A 188 26.07 -3.22 -17.32
N PRO A 189 27.04 -3.76 -16.58
CA PRO A 189 28.40 -3.17 -16.50
C PRO A 189 29.12 -3.05 -17.85
N GLU A 190 28.76 -3.89 -18.83
CA GLU A 190 29.39 -3.86 -20.16
C GLU A 190 29.04 -2.60 -20.97
N LEU A 191 27.93 -1.94 -20.64
CA LEU A 191 27.49 -0.71 -21.30
C LEU A 191 28.18 0.55 -20.76
N GLY A 192 28.87 0.43 -19.61
CA GLY A 192 29.48 1.59 -18.95
C GLY A 192 28.46 2.49 -18.24
N TYR A 193 28.96 3.59 -17.69
CA TYR A 193 28.18 4.55 -16.90
C TYR A 193 28.73 5.97 -17.11
N ASP A 194 28.37 6.60 -18.22
CA ASP A 194 28.81 7.96 -18.56
C ASP A 194 27.90 9.04 -17.95
N PHE A 195 27.37 8.77 -16.75
CA PHE A 195 26.49 9.64 -15.96
C PHE A 195 26.84 9.50 -14.47
N ASN A 196 26.49 10.50 -13.66
CA ASN A 196 26.60 10.41 -12.20
C ASN A 196 25.71 9.31 -11.64
N PHE A 197 26.16 8.63 -10.58
CA PHE A 197 25.38 7.57 -9.95
C PHE A 197 25.33 7.72 -8.42
N ALA A 198 24.14 7.60 -7.84
CA ALA A 198 23.94 7.55 -6.40
C ALA A 198 23.15 6.31 -6.00
N LEU A 199 23.69 5.52 -5.07
CA LEU A 199 22.97 4.47 -4.38
C LEU A 199 22.55 4.97 -3.00
N ILE A 200 21.24 4.96 -2.73
CA ILE A 200 20.68 5.31 -1.42
C ILE A 200 19.96 4.06 -0.91
N ILE A 201 20.47 3.43 0.13
CA ILE A 201 19.96 2.14 0.61
C ILE A 201 19.91 2.13 2.13
N GLY A 202 18.74 1.79 2.69
CA GLY A 202 18.54 1.73 4.12
C GLY A 202 19.42 0.68 4.82
N THR A 203 20.01 1.05 5.95
CA THR A 203 20.83 0.10 6.76
C THR A 203 20.03 -1.10 7.27
N SER A 204 18.70 -1.01 7.23
CA SER A 204 17.75 -2.06 7.62
C SER A 204 16.83 -2.46 6.46
N ASP A 205 17.24 -2.22 5.22
CA ASP A 205 16.49 -2.59 4.02
C ASP A 205 16.29 -4.10 3.94
N GLU A 206 15.10 -4.55 4.28
CA GLU A 206 14.73 -5.96 4.32
C GLU A 206 14.60 -6.59 2.93
N SER A 207 14.43 -5.80 1.90
CA SER A 207 14.32 -6.28 0.52
C SER A 207 15.70 -6.48 -0.12
N ALA A 208 16.53 -5.46 -0.09
CA ALA A 208 17.86 -5.51 -0.71
C ALA A 208 18.83 -6.43 0.05
N LEU A 209 18.73 -6.47 1.41
CA LEU A 209 19.63 -7.26 2.24
C LEU A 209 19.21 -8.72 2.43
N VAL A 210 17.91 -9.03 2.37
CA VAL A 210 17.38 -10.38 2.64
C VAL A 210 17.01 -11.14 1.38
N ARG A 211 16.55 -10.45 0.35
CA ARG A 211 16.00 -11.05 -0.88
C ARG A 211 17.05 -11.65 -1.81
N THR A 212 18.29 -11.24 -1.69
CA THR A 212 19.37 -11.83 -2.48
C THR A 212 19.69 -13.23 -1.94
N THR A 213 19.88 -14.18 -2.85
CA THR A 213 20.12 -15.61 -2.55
C THR A 213 21.31 -15.87 -1.62
N ASN A 214 22.15 -14.87 -1.37
CA ASN A 214 23.39 -14.96 -0.60
C ASN A 214 23.38 -14.20 0.72
N HIS A 215 22.21 -13.76 1.22
CA HIS A 215 22.12 -13.03 2.48
C HIS A 215 23.08 -11.84 2.54
N CYS A 216 22.79 -10.84 1.73
CA CYS A 216 23.57 -9.63 1.63
C CYS A 216 23.51 -8.84 2.96
N THR A 217 24.66 -8.43 3.44
CA THR A 217 24.83 -7.43 4.52
C THR A 217 25.19 -6.09 3.91
N MET A 218 25.17 -5.02 4.67
CA MET A 218 25.71 -3.74 4.20
C MET A 218 27.19 -3.87 3.78
N ASP A 219 27.93 -4.74 4.47
CA ASP A 219 29.34 -5.01 4.12
C ASP A 219 29.47 -5.67 2.74
N ASP A 220 28.56 -6.58 2.40
CA ASP A 220 28.53 -7.22 1.07
C ASP A 220 28.23 -6.19 -0.04
N ILE A 221 27.41 -5.16 0.25
CA ILE A 221 27.17 -4.05 -0.68
C ILE A 221 28.43 -3.23 -0.86
N TYR A 222 29.13 -2.87 0.23
CA TYR A 222 30.36 -2.07 0.16
C TYR A 222 31.53 -2.80 -0.53
N GLN A 223 31.46 -4.13 -0.57
CA GLN A 223 32.46 -4.99 -1.23
C GLN A 223 31.99 -5.56 -2.57
N ASN A 224 30.79 -5.19 -3.04
CA ASN A 224 30.24 -5.68 -4.30
C ASN A 224 31.15 -5.31 -5.47
N ALA A 225 31.59 -6.32 -6.25
CA ALA A 225 32.56 -6.14 -7.32
C ALA A 225 32.09 -5.22 -8.43
N ASP A 226 30.81 -5.33 -8.86
CA ASP A 226 30.23 -4.50 -9.91
C ASP A 226 30.14 -3.04 -9.46
N LEU A 227 29.73 -2.81 -8.20
CA LEU A 227 29.64 -1.49 -7.63
C LEU A 227 31.04 -0.86 -7.47
N LYS A 228 32.04 -1.61 -6.97
CA LYS A 228 33.43 -1.16 -6.87
C LYS A 228 34.01 -0.80 -8.23
N ASN A 229 33.75 -1.63 -9.23
CA ASN A 229 34.20 -1.35 -10.61
C ASN A 229 33.57 -0.06 -11.15
N MET A 230 32.25 0.12 -10.97
CA MET A 230 31.54 1.37 -11.32
C MET A 230 32.15 2.59 -10.63
N PHE A 231 32.64 2.45 -9.39
CA PHE A 231 33.23 3.51 -8.58
C PHE A 231 34.75 3.69 -8.85
N GLY A 232 35.34 2.88 -9.75
CA GLY A 232 36.75 2.94 -10.06
C GLY A 232 37.67 2.45 -8.95
N LEU A 233 37.18 1.59 -8.07
CA LEU A 233 37.91 1.04 -6.93
C LEU A 233 38.58 -0.30 -7.29
N GLY A 234 39.76 -0.54 -6.69
CA GLY A 234 40.48 -1.80 -6.79
C GLY A 234 39.80 -2.94 -6.00
N GLU A 235 40.28 -4.18 -6.24
CA GLU A 235 39.74 -5.38 -5.57
C GLU A 235 39.86 -5.31 -4.04
N ASP A 236 40.99 -4.76 -3.54
CA ASP A 236 41.27 -4.64 -2.10
C ASP A 236 40.66 -3.39 -1.44
N GLU A 237 40.06 -2.49 -2.23
CA GLU A 237 39.44 -1.29 -1.73
C GLU A 237 37.96 -1.57 -1.33
N ARG A 238 37.44 -0.75 -0.44
CA ARG A 238 36.05 -0.83 0.06
C ARG A 238 35.36 0.50 -0.16
N LEU A 239 34.07 0.46 -0.51
CA LEU A 239 33.24 1.65 -0.55
C LEU A 239 33.00 2.19 0.86
N GLU A 240 33.17 3.49 1.03
CA GLU A 240 32.84 4.17 2.29
C GLU A 240 31.55 4.97 2.10
N PRO A 241 30.49 4.70 2.89
CA PRO A 241 29.22 5.41 2.79
C PRO A 241 29.38 6.91 3.08
N GLY A 242 28.66 7.74 2.34
CA GLY A 242 28.74 9.20 2.43
C GLY A 242 29.97 9.82 1.75
N THR A 243 30.85 8.99 1.16
CA THR A 243 32.00 9.47 0.38
C THR A 243 31.60 9.64 -1.07
N VAL A 244 31.96 10.78 -1.66
CA VAL A 244 31.85 11.03 -3.09
C VAL A 244 33.15 10.61 -3.78
N TYR A 245 33.04 9.72 -4.74
CA TYR A 245 34.08 9.28 -5.63
C TYR A 245 33.90 9.99 -6.97
N GLY A 246 34.99 10.53 -7.54
CA GLY A 246 34.89 11.36 -8.74
C GLY A 246 34.34 12.75 -8.48
N ASP A 247 33.60 13.30 -9.44
CA ASP A 247 33.09 14.67 -9.40
C ASP A 247 31.72 14.73 -10.11
N PHE A 248 30.69 15.11 -9.39
CA PHE A 248 29.32 15.24 -9.92
C PHE A 248 29.24 16.32 -11.01
N ALA A 249 29.97 17.40 -10.90
CA ALA A 249 29.98 18.46 -11.92
C ALA A 249 30.59 18.01 -13.26
N ASN A 250 31.44 16.97 -13.23
CA ASN A 250 32.10 16.40 -14.41
C ASN A 250 31.50 15.06 -14.87
N GLU A 251 30.28 14.70 -14.39
CA GLU A 251 29.55 13.47 -14.73
C GLU A 251 30.29 12.17 -14.34
N THR A 252 31.27 12.26 -13.42
CA THR A 252 32.02 11.12 -12.89
C THR A 252 31.70 10.82 -11.42
N GLY A 253 30.75 11.56 -10.84
CA GLY A 253 30.38 11.46 -9.43
C GLY A 253 29.70 10.12 -9.11
N ARG A 254 30.14 9.49 -8.03
CA ARG A 254 29.59 8.23 -7.50
C ARG A 254 29.47 8.36 -5.98
N ALA A 255 28.32 7.98 -5.42
CA ALA A 255 28.11 8.01 -3.97
C ALA A 255 27.23 6.86 -3.50
N VAL A 256 27.48 6.39 -2.26
CA VAL A 256 26.60 5.47 -1.54
C VAL A 256 26.17 6.13 -0.24
N TYR A 257 24.87 6.25 -0.04
CA TYR A 257 24.27 6.78 1.19
C TYR A 257 23.45 5.70 1.89
N THR A 258 23.56 5.65 3.21
CA THR A 258 22.98 4.57 4.01
C THR A 258 22.16 5.10 5.17
N PRO A 259 20.95 5.67 4.89
CA PRO A 259 20.04 6.17 5.90
C PRO A 259 19.56 5.04 6.81
N HIS A 260 19.22 5.37 8.05
CA HIS A 260 18.69 4.37 8.99
C HIS A 260 17.18 4.18 8.77
N THR A 261 16.83 3.41 7.75
CA THR A 261 15.43 3.16 7.37
C THR A 261 15.23 1.73 6.84
N LEU A 262 13.98 1.36 6.65
CA LEU A 262 13.51 0.10 6.07
C LEU A 262 13.13 0.32 4.60
N HIS A 263 13.16 -0.72 3.77
CA HIS A 263 12.86 -0.66 2.35
C HIS A 263 11.56 0.10 2.03
N ILE A 264 10.46 -0.29 2.67
CA ILE A 264 9.14 0.32 2.42
C ILE A 264 9.02 1.77 2.90
N TRP A 265 9.95 2.25 3.75
CA TRP A 265 9.96 3.60 4.27
C TRP A 265 10.91 4.54 3.52
N GLU A 266 11.79 4.00 2.68
CA GLU A 266 12.79 4.80 1.97
C GLU A 266 12.18 5.96 1.19
N PRO A 267 11.11 5.78 0.36
CA PRO A 267 10.52 6.90 -0.39
C PRO A 267 9.85 7.97 0.49
N TYR A 268 9.62 7.67 1.76
CA TYR A 268 8.94 8.54 2.74
C TYR A 268 9.90 9.11 3.79
N THR A 269 11.19 8.80 3.68
CA THR A 269 12.22 9.23 4.64
C THR A 269 12.88 10.52 4.16
N VAL A 270 12.84 11.57 4.98
CA VAL A 270 13.40 12.90 4.65
C VAL A 270 14.88 12.78 4.27
N GLU A 271 15.67 12.04 5.05
CA GLU A 271 17.10 11.85 4.81
C GLU A 271 17.39 11.22 3.42
N VAL A 272 16.54 10.29 2.94
CA VAL A 272 16.65 9.68 1.61
C VAL A 272 16.46 10.73 0.51
N VAL A 273 15.43 11.57 0.66
CA VAL A 273 15.14 12.63 -0.30
C VAL A 273 16.22 13.71 -0.27
N GLU A 274 16.75 14.07 0.90
CA GLU A 274 17.86 15.01 1.05
C GLU A 274 19.14 14.52 0.36
N TYR A 275 19.47 13.21 0.43
CA TYR A 275 20.61 12.66 -0.30
C TYR A 275 20.42 12.75 -1.83
N PHE A 276 19.22 12.46 -2.33
CA PHE A 276 18.92 12.68 -3.75
C PHE A 276 19.11 14.15 -4.13
N LEU A 277 18.58 15.08 -3.34
CA LEU A 277 18.65 16.52 -3.62
C LEU A 277 20.11 17.03 -3.56
N THR A 278 20.91 16.53 -2.63
CA THR A 278 22.33 16.84 -2.57
C THR A 278 23.06 16.41 -3.85
N CYS A 279 22.83 15.17 -4.31
CA CYS A 279 23.41 14.71 -5.58
C CYS A 279 22.93 15.53 -6.77
N LEU A 280 21.66 15.97 -6.77
CA LEU A 280 21.12 16.82 -7.82
C LEU A 280 21.78 18.21 -7.84
N GLU A 281 21.93 18.84 -6.68
CA GLU A 281 22.60 20.14 -6.54
C GLU A 281 24.06 20.09 -6.99
N ASP A 282 24.77 19.00 -6.66
CA ASP A 282 26.17 18.79 -7.06
C ASP A 282 26.29 18.45 -8.57
N THR A 283 25.25 17.90 -9.20
CA THR A 283 25.24 17.50 -10.61
C THR A 283 24.97 18.68 -11.54
N MET A 284 23.96 19.51 -11.24
CA MET A 284 23.51 20.54 -12.17
C MET A 284 22.82 21.73 -11.49
N GLU A 285 22.88 22.88 -12.13
CA GLU A 285 22.06 24.03 -11.74
C GLU A 285 20.59 23.76 -12.07
N VAL A 286 19.70 24.00 -11.11
CA VAL A 286 18.26 23.91 -11.26
C VAL A 286 17.63 25.30 -11.30
N PRO A 287 16.49 25.50 -12.01
CA PRO A 287 15.89 26.85 -12.18
C PRO A 287 15.53 27.55 -10.88
N ASN A 288 15.25 26.81 -9.80
CA ASN A 288 14.96 27.34 -8.47
C ASN A 288 15.80 26.59 -7.43
N ALA A 289 16.99 27.11 -7.14
CA ALA A 289 17.90 26.53 -6.18
C ALA A 289 17.35 26.67 -4.74
N LEU A 290 16.98 25.56 -4.13
CA LEU A 290 16.56 25.44 -2.74
C LEU A 290 17.52 24.47 -2.06
N PRO A 291 17.98 24.74 -0.83
CA PRO A 291 18.84 23.80 -0.10
C PRO A 291 18.22 22.38 -0.05
N ALA A 292 19.03 21.33 -0.09
CA ALA A 292 18.57 19.94 -0.02
C ALA A 292 17.67 19.69 1.22
N SER A 293 17.95 20.39 2.35
CA SER A 293 17.17 20.32 3.57
C SER A 293 15.82 21.08 3.53
N ASP A 294 15.56 21.89 2.50
CA ASP A 294 14.24 22.53 2.32
C ASP A 294 13.28 21.57 1.65
N THR A 295 12.61 20.75 2.44
CA THR A 295 11.63 19.76 2.00
C THR A 295 10.26 20.01 2.57
N VAL A 296 9.21 19.74 1.78
CA VAL A 296 7.79 19.92 2.20
C VAL A 296 6.93 18.68 1.95
N PHE A 297 7.42 17.69 1.23
CA PHE A 297 6.64 16.51 0.83
C PHE A 297 5.99 15.78 2.01
N VAL A 298 6.67 15.73 3.16
CA VAL A 298 6.20 15.06 4.37
C VAL A 298 4.82 15.55 4.85
N TRP A 299 4.47 16.80 4.52
CA TRP A 299 3.14 17.33 4.82
C TRP A 299 2.05 16.59 4.04
N LYS A 300 2.33 16.19 2.79
CA LYS A 300 1.40 15.36 2.03
C LYS A 300 1.14 14.03 2.73
N ASP A 301 2.18 13.39 3.26
CA ASP A 301 2.04 12.12 3.99
C ASP A 301 1.09 12.26 5.19
N TYR A 302 1.29 13.27 6.03
CA TYR A 302 0.40 13.51 7.17
C TYR A 302 -1.03 13.83 6.75
N LEU A 303 -1.20 14.61 5.68
CA LEU A 303 -2.52 14.97 5.15
C LEU A 303 -3.24 13.73 4.58
N VAL A 304 -2.54 12.85 3.88
CA VAL A 304 -3.09 11.58 3.35
C VAL A 304 -3.50 10.65 4.49
N VAL A 305 -2.68 10.50 5.53
CA VAL A 305 -3.05 9.73 6.74
C VAL A 305 -4.31 10.30 7.38
N GLY A 306 -4.41 11.64 7.46
CA GLY A 306 -5.62 12.33 7.90
C GLY A 306 -6.84 12.04 7.03
N MET A 307 -6.67 12.01 5.69
CA MET A 307 -7.73 11.66 4.74
C MET A 307 -8.20 10.21 4.90
N ILE A 308 -7.28 9.25 5.09
CA ILE A 308 -7.61 7.85 5.35
C ILE A 308 -8.46 7.75 6.63
N ALA A 309 -8.05 8.43 7.70
CA ALA A 309 -8.81 8.47 8.95
C ALA A 309 -10.20 9.09 8.76
N LEU A 310 -10.32 10.18 8.01
CA LEU A 310 -11.60 10.83 7.70
C LEU A 310 -12.51 9.95 6.83
N LEU A 311 -11.97 9.20 5.88
CA LEU A 311 -12.73 8.19 5.12
C LEU A 311 -13.35 7.14 6.07
N MET A 312 -12.59 6.65 7.04
CA MET A 312 -13.11 5.69 8.04
C MET A 312 -14.21 6.32 8.90
N VAL A 313 -14.04 7.57 9.33
CA VAL A 313 -15.05 8.32 10.09
C VAL A 313 -16.31 8.55 9.23
N PHE A 314 -16.14 8.94 7.98
CA PHE A 314 -17.25 9.14 7.03
C PHE A 314 -18.04 7.85 6.80
N VAL A 315 -17.37 6.75 6.47
CA VAL A 315 -18.02 5.44 6.23
C VAL A 315 -18.78 4.97 7.47
N THR A 316 -18.13 5.05 8.64
CA THR A 316 -18.73 4.62 9.91
C THR A 316 -19.95 5.48 10.29
N SER A 317 -19.85 6.80 10.15
CA SER A 317 -20.95 7.72 10.45
C SER A 317 -22.10 7.57 9.45
N THR A 318 -21.79 7.40 8.17
CA THR A 318 -22.79 7.11 7.11
C THR A 318 -23.54 5.81 7.40
N ALA A 319 -22.82 4.74 7.77
CA ALA A 319 -23.44 3.49 8.20
C ALA A 319 -24.40 3.70 9.38
N CYS A 320 -23.98 4.50 10.35
CA CYS A 320 -24.83 4.85 11.50
C CYS A 320 -26.08 5.65 11.11
N VAL A 321 -25.95 6.59 10.18
CA VAL A 321 -27.09 7.38 9.67
C VAL A 321 -28.06 6.50 8.89
N LEU A 322 -27.54 5.67 7.98
CA LEU A 322 -28.36 4.73 7.18
C LEU A 322 -29.16 3.77 8.07
N LEU A 323 -28.51 3.18 9.09
CA LEU A 323 -29.20 2.29 10.05
C LEU A 323 -30.30 2.98 10.86
N ASP A 324 -30.33 4.32 10.94
CA ASP A 324 -31.37 5.09 11.61
C ASP A 324 -32.52 5.49 10.68
N THR A 325 -32.43 5.20 9.37
CA THR A 325 -33.50 5.43 8.40
C THR A 325 -34.64 4.39 8.54
N GLY A 326 -35.82 4.71 8.02
CA GLY A 326 -36.98 3.79 8.02
C GLY A 326 -36.69 2.49 7.26
N VAL A 327 -35.89 2.56 6.18
CA VAL A 327 -35.57 1.41 5.33
C VAL A 327 -34.70 0.37 6.04
N PHE A 328 -33.68 0.82 6.81
CA PHE A 328 -32.66 -0.05 7.40
C PHE A 328 -32.84 -0.26 8.91
N ARG A 329 -33.83 0.35 9.54
CA ARG A 329 -34.06 0.18 10.98
C ARG A 329 -34.29 -1.28 11.38
N GLU A 330 -34.84 -2.09 10.49
CA GLU A 330 -35.06 -3.53 10.71
C GLU A 330 -33.77 -4.32 10.83
N LEU A 331 -32.64 -3.78 10.39
CA LEU A 331 -31.32 -4.40 10.58
C LEU A 331 -30.80 -4.34 12.03
N LYS A 332 -31.44 -3.55 12.88
CA LYS A 332 -31.13 -3.46 14.31
C LYS A 332 -31.94 -4.50 15.07
N LEU A 333 -31.29 -5.62 15.38
CA LEU A 333 -31.85 -6.67 16.22
C LEU A 333 -31.75 -6.29 17.71
N ALA A 334 -32.60 -6.91 18.52
CA ALA A 334 -32.54 -6.79 19.97
C ALA A 334 -31.16 -7.21 20.50
N PRO A 335 -30.67 -6.55 21.57
CA PRO A 335 -29.41 -6.93 22.21
C PRO A 335 -29.41 -8.38 22.64
N ARG A 336 -28.33 -9.11 22.34
CA ARG A 336 -28.15 -10.51 22.69
C ARG A 336 -27.11 -10.66 23.79
N LYS A 337 -27.29 -11.70 24.62
CA LYS A 337 -26.37 -12.02 25.67
C LYS A 337 -24.99 -12.40 25.10
N TYR A 338 -23.95 -11.87 25.70
CA TYR A 338 -22.57 -12.24 25.41
C TYR A 338 -22.13 -13.35 26.36
N PHE A 339 -21.56 -14.42 25.82
CA PHE A 339 -21.11 -15.59 26.55
C PHE A 339 -19.59 -15.62 26.76
N GLY A 340 -18.86 -14.61 26.29
CA GLY A 340 -17.41 -14.51 26.44
C GLY A 340 -16.96 -14.46 27.89
N PHE A 341 -15.67 -14.65 28.10
CA PHE A 341 -15.05 -14.62 29.42
C PHE A 341 -15.12 -13.24 30.07
N LYS A 342 -15.07 -13.21 31.42
CA LYS A 342 -15.02 -11.93 32.15
C LYS A 342 -13.77 -11.15 31.70
N PRO A 343 -13.89 -9.90 31.21
CA PRO A 343 -12.75 -9.10 30.83
C PRO A 343 -11.70 -9.01 31.95
N ASN A 344 -10.42 -9.02 31.56
CA ASN A 344 -9.26 -9.00 32.46
C ASN A 344 -9.13 -10.21 33.42
N SER A 345 -9.89 -11.29 33.22
CA SER A 345 -9.62 -12.56 33.91
C SER A 345 -8.45 -13.31 33.23
N ALA A 346 -7.78 -14.19 33.96
CA ALA A 346 -6.70 -15.02 33.39
C ALA A 346 -7.18 -15.83 32.17
N VAL A 347 -8.40 -16.37 32.21
CA VAL A 347 -8.99 -17.12 31.10
C VAL A 347 -9.27 -16.22 29.90
N TRP A 348 -9.69 -14.97 30.14
CA TRP A 348 -9.87 -13.98 29.07
C TRP A 348 -8.54 -13.65 28.37
N TRP A 349 -7.47 -13.40 29.15
CA TRP A 349 -6.14 -13.17 28.62
C TRP A 349 -5.60 -14.38 27.85
N ALA A 350 -5.84 -15.59 28.36
CA ALA A 350 -5.48 -16.82 27.65
C ALA A 350 -6.22 -16.94 26.29
N ALA A 351 -7.51 -16.64 26.26
CA ALA A 351 -8.29 -16.64 25.01
C ALA A 351 -7.79 -15.59 24.01
N VAL A 352 -7.44 -14.39 24.49
CA VAL A 352 -6.83 -13.34 23.69
C VAL A 352 -5.47 -13.80 23.14
N ALA A 353 -4.61 -14.37 23.98
CA ALA A 353 -3.31 -14.87 23.56
C ALA A 353 -3.43 -15.97 22.50
N VAL A 354 -4.38 -16.89 22.63
CA VAL A 354 -4.66 -17.91 21.61
C VAL A 354 -5.05 -17.28 20.27
N LEU A 355 -5.96 -16.30 20.27
CA LEU A 355 -6.36 -15.60 19.03
C LEU A 355 -5.18 -14.88 18.39
N VAL A 356 -4.37 -14.21 19.21
CA VAL A 356 -3.18 -13.51 18.77
C VAL A 356 -2.20 -14.47 18.11
N VAL A 357 -1.93 -15.62 18.74
CA VAL A 357 -1.02 -16.65 18.20
C VAL A 357 -1.57 -17.25 16.90
N LEU A 358 -2.87 -17.54 16.82
CA LEU A 358 -3.48 -18.10 15.62
C LEU A 358 -3.40 -17.13 14.42
N CYS A 359 -3.65 -15.84 14.65
CA CYS A 359 -3.52 -14.82 13.59
C CYS A 359 -2.07 -14.66 13.14
N GLY A 360 -1.10 -14.69 14.06
CA GLY A 360 0.32 -14.58 13.74
C GLY A 360 0.87 -15.81 13.03
N TYR A 361 0.52 -17.00 13.49
CA TYR A 361 0.91 -18.25 12.83
C TYR A 361 0.44 -18.30 11.38
N SER A 362 -0.78 -17.81 11.11
CA SER A 362 -1.32 -17.76 9.74
C SER A 362 -0.53 -16.83 8.81
N VAL A 363 0.08 -15.75 9.33
CA VAL A 363 0.98 -14.89 8.55
C VAL A 363 2.25 -15.67 8.17
N ILE A 364 2.89 -16.30 9.14
CA ILE A 364 4.12 -17.08 8.92
C ILE A 364 3.84 -18.20 7.91
N TRP A 365 2.76 -18.94 8.10
CA TRP A 365 2.42 -20.05 7.22
C TRP A 365 2.12 -19.58 5.78
N ALA A 366 1.38 -18.48 5.61
CA ALA A 366 1.11 -17.89 4.31
C ALA A 366 2.40 -17.44 3.61
N SER A 367 3.34 -16.84 4.35
CA SER A 367 4.65 -16.43 3.83
C SER A 367 5.48 -17.63 3.36
N MET A 368 5.49 -18.73 4.11
CA MET A 368 6.19 -19.95 3.71
C MET A 368 5.64 -20.55 2.43
N GLN A 369 4.32 -20.49 2.21
CA GLN A 369 3.68 -21.04 1.01
C GLN A 369 3.92 -20.19 -0.25
N THR A 370 4.07 -18.89 -0.11
CA THR A 370 4.29 -17.98 -1.25
C THR A 370 5.76 -17.68 -1.49
N GLY A 371 6.59 -17.72 -0.45
CA GLY A 371 8.02 -17.45 -0.52
C GLY A 371 8.89 -18.65 -0.90
N SER A 372 8.33 -19.85 -1.02
CA SER A 372 9.08 -21.06 -1.36
C SER A 372 9.67 -21.07 -2.78
N GLY A 373 9.22 -20.15 -3.65
CA GLY A 373 9.58 -20.13 -5.07
C GLY A 373 8.91 -21.25 -5.89
N GLU A 374 8.25 -22.22 -5.24
CA GLU A 374 7.57 -23.31 -5.93
C GLU A 374 6.20 -22.84 -6.45
N PRO A 375 5.89 -23.10 -7.73
CA PRO A 375 4.59 -22.77 -8.29
C PRO A 375 3.46 -23.52 -7.58
N ASN A 376 2.49 -22.81 -7.06
CA ASN A 376 1.29 -23.39 -6.49
C ASN A 376 0.04 -22.63 -6.95
N PHE A 377 -1.13 -23.09 -6.55
CA PHE A 377 -2.39 -22.45 -6.97
C PHE A 377 -2.44 -20.95 -6.65
N PHE A 378 -1.85 -20.53 -5.54
CA PHE A 378 -1.91 -19.15 -5.05
C PHE A 378 -0.81 -18.27 -5.63
N THR A 379 0.33 -18.82 -6.05
CA THR A 379 1.42 -18.03 -6.66
C THR A 379 1.00 -17.36 -7.96
N ARG A 380 -0.02 -17.91 -8.65
CA ARG A 380 -0.64 -17.27 -9.82
C ARG A 380 -1.33 -15.94 -9.53
N TYR A 381 -1.60 -15.64 -8.26
CA TYR A 381 -2.19 -14.36 -7.85
C TYR A 381 -1.13 -13.32 -7.49
N GLY A 382 0.16 -13.57 -7.78
CA GLY A 382 1.26 -12.68 -7.45
C GLY A 382 1.28 -12.34 -5.95
N ASN A 383 1.55 -11.10 -5.63
CA ASN A 383 1.58 -10.61 -4.25
C ASN A 383 0.25 -10.80 -3.48
N SER A 384 -0.86 -10.92 -4.19
CA SER A 384 -2.17 -11.18 -3.57
C SER A 384 -2.35 -12.62 -3.11
N GLY A 385 -1.55 -13.57 -3.61
CA GLY A 385 -1.61 -14.98 -3.20
C GLY A 385 -1.38 -15.18 -1.71
N PHE A 386 -0.42 -14.44 -1.15
CA PHE A 386 -0.17 -14.39 0.30
C PHE A 386 -1.44 -14.03 1.09
N LYS A 387 -2.13 -12.97 0.68
CA LYS A 387 -3.34 -12.47 1.35
C LYS A 387 -4.49 -13.46 1.26
N CYS A 388 -4.62 -14.18 0.15
CA CYS A 388 -5.62 -15.24 -0.04
C CYS A 388 -5.37 -16.41 0.92
N ILE A 389 -4.14 -16.90 1.00
CA ILE A 389 -3.75 -17.98 1.92
C ILE A 389 -3.95 -17.54 3.37
N TRP A 390 -3.46 -16.34 3.71
CA TRP A 390 -3.61 -15.80 5.06
C TRP A 390 -5.08 -15.74 5.50
N SER A 391 -5.96 -15.25 4.65
CA SER A 391 -7.39 -15.16 4.95
C SER A 391 -8.03 -16.53 5.18
N LEU A 392 -7.69 -17.53 4.35
CA LEU A 392 -8.17 -18.90 4.50
C LEU A 392 -7.71 -19.53 5.82
N VAL A 393 -6.40 -19.45 6.11
CA VAL A 393 -5.81 -20.07 7.30
C VAL A 393 -6.31 -19.38 8.57
N THR A 394 -6.37 -18.04 8.56
CA THR A 394 -6.90 -17.27 9.68
C THR A 394 -8.39 -17.59 9.89
N GLY A 395 -9.18 -17.60 8.82
CA GLY A 395 -10.60 -17.94 8.88
C GLY A 395 -10.84 -19.35 9.43
N ALA A 396 -10.08 -20.34 8.96
CA ALA A 396 -10.14 -21.72 9.46
C ALA A 396 -9.73 -21.80 10.94
N SER A 397 -8.65 -21.12 11.32
CA SER A 397 -8.17 -21.07 12.72
C SER A 397 -9.21 -20.44 13.66
N LEU A 398 -9.83 -19.35 13.24
CA LEU A 398 -10.90 -18.69 14.00
C LEU A 398 -12.18 -19.54 14.08
N LEU A 399 -12.47 -20.33 13.04
CA LEU A 399 -13.57 -21.32 13.07
C LEU A 399 -13.30 -22.41 14.12
N VAL A 400 -12.10 -22.98 14.11
CA VAL A 400 -11.68 -23.99 15.11
C VAL A 400 -11.74 -23.39 16.52
N TYR A 401 -11.18 -22.21 16.74
CA TYR A 401 -11.29 -21.49 18.00
C TYR A 401 -12.75 -21.32 18.46
N THR A 402 -13.60 -20.87 17.58
CA THR A 402 -15.04 -20.66 17.89
C THR A 402 -15.76 -21.96 18.22
N ALA A 403 -15.45 -23.04 17.51
CA ALA A 403 -16.00 -24.37 17.79
C ALA A 403 -15.56 -24.91 19.16
N VAL A 404 -14.26 -24.77 19.49
CA VAL A 404 -13.72 -25.14 20.80
C VAL A 404 -14.36 -24.29 21.92
N PHE A 405 -14.46 -22.97 21.71
CA PHE A 405 -15.15 -22.09 22.64
C PHE A 405 -16.61 -22.54 22.88
N TYR A 406 -17.32 -22.86 21.81
CA TYR A 406 -18.70 -23.35 21.92
C TYR A 406 -18.79 -24.66 22.70
N ALA A 407 -17.90 -25.61 22.42
CA ALA A 407 -17.88 -26.91 23.11
C ALA A 407 -17.59 -26.78 24.61
N LEU A 408 -16.63 -25.92 24.99
CA LEU A 408 -16.17 -25.77 26.36
C LEU A 408 -17.08 -24.84 27.21
N VAL A 409 -17.57 -23.76 26.61
CA VAL A 409 -18.28 -22.69 27.30
C VAL A 409 -19.72 -22.53 26.79
N GLY A 410 -19.90 -22.39 25.48
CA GLY A 410 -21.17 -22.02 24.88
C GLY A 410 -22.27 -23.04 25.14
N ARG A 411 -21.99 -24.33 24.90
CA ARG A 411 -22.96 -25.42 25.11
C ARG A 411 -23.45 -25.50 26.55
N LYS A 412 -22.53 -25.40 27.52
CA LYS A 412 -22.85 -25.43 28.96
C LYS A 412 -23.64 -24.20 29.40
N SER A 413 -23.47 -23.07 28.72
CA SER A 413 -24.13 -21.80 29.03
C SER A 413 -25.43 -21.59 28.27
N GLY A 414 -25.89 -22.56 27.47
CA GLY A 414 -27.10 -22.48 26.66
C GLY A 414 -27.01 -21.53 25.47
N MET A 415 -25.80 -21.28 24.95
CA MET A 415 -25.57 -20.41 23.80
C MET A 415 -26.18 -20.99 22.51
N LYS A 416 -26.82 -20.15 21.73
CA LYS A 416 -27.44 -20.48 20.44
C LYS A 416 -26.66 -19.84 19.29
N LEU A 417 -26.86 -20.31 18.05
CA LEU A 417 -26.23 -19.73 16.85
C LEU A 417 -26.48 -18.21 16.72
N GLY A 418 -27.68 -17.74 17.12
CA GLY A 418 -27.98 -16.31 17.13
C GLY A 418 -27.05 -15.47 18.02
N ASP A 419 -26.48 -16.05 19.06
CA ASP A 419 -25.61 -15.35 20.00
C ASP A 419 -24.21 -15.12 19.40
N PHE A 420 -23.82 -15.87 18.37
CA PHE A 420 -22.66 -15.58 17.52
C PHE A 420 -22.90 -14.43 16.52
N GLY A 421 -24.11 -13.82 16.55
CA GLY A 421 -24.50 -12.79 15.61
C GLY A 421 -25.04 -13.31 14.27
N LEU A 422 -25.22 -14.62 14.13
CA LEU A 422 -25.73 -15.25 12.92
C LEU A 422 -27.25 -15.11 12.75
N ALA A 423 -27.96 -14.57 13.76
CA ALA A 423 -29.40 -14.33 13.67
C ALA A 423 -29.71 -13.22 12.66
N THR A 424 -30.83 -13.42 11.94
CA THR A 424 -31.41 -12.46 11.00
C THR A 424 -32.79 -11.95 11.47
N GLY A 425 -33.18 -12.31 12.68
CA GLY A 425 -34.40 -11.88 13.33
C GLY A 425 -34.35 -12.12 14.85
N ASP A 426 -35.24 -11.45 15.59
CA ASP A 426 -35.31 -11.57 17.05
C ASP A 426 -35.92 -12.92 17.50
N ASP A 427 -36.63 -13.58 16.61
CA ASP A 427 -37.19 -14.93 16.81
C ASP A 427 -36.13 -16.05 16.68
N GLY A 428 -34.90 -15.71 16.33
CA GLY A 428 -33.79 -16.65 16.13
C GLY A 428 -33.85 -17.47 14.84
N ARG A 429 -34.85 -17.22 13.98
CA ARG A 429 -34.95 -17.85 12.66
C ARG A 429 -34.11 -17.11 11.62
N PHE A 430 -33.90 -17.76 10.48
CA PHE A 430 -33.22 -17.16 9.33
C PHE A 430 -34.23 -16.50 8.39
N HIS A 431 -34.05 -15.20 8.13
CA HIS A 431 -34.92 -14.40 7.28
C HIS A 431 -34.17 -13.85 6.04
N LEU A 432 -34.53 -14.34 4.86
CA LEU A 432 -33.93 -13.88 3.59
C LEU A 432 -34.14 -12.38 3.33
N ARG A 433 -35.30 -11.84 3.76
CA ARG A 433 -35.57 -10.39 3.65
C ARG A 433 -34.57 -9.54 4.41
N TYR A 434 -34.12 -10.02 5.58
CA TYR A 434 -33.07 -9.36 6.36
C TYR A 434 -31.74 -9.34 5.59
N ILE A 435 -31.36 -10.48 5.01
CA ILE A 435 -30.14 -10.62 4.19
C ILE A 435 -30.19 -9.68 2.98
N GLY A 436 -31.32 -9.63 2.25
CA GLY A 436 -31.51 -8.72 1.11
C GLY A 436 -31.37 -7.24 1.51
N LYS A 437 -31.92 -6.85 2.68
CA LYS A 437 -31.74 -5.48 3.20
C LYS A 437 -30.30 -5.20 3.63
N ALA A 438 -29.60 -6.17 4.22
CA ALA A 438 -28.20 -6.04 4.60
C ALA A 438 -27.28 -5.91 3.37
N LEU A 439 -27.57 -6.62 2.29
CA LEU A 439 -26.88 -6.47 1.01
C LEU A 439 -27.14 -5.08 0.39
N LEU A 440 -28.40 -4.64 0.33
CA LEU A 440 -28.72 -3.30 -0.17
C LEU A 440 -28.04 -2.20 0.65
N PHE A 441 -28.03 -2.35 1.97
CA PHE A 441 -27.31 -1.45 2.87
C PHE A 441 -25.81 -1.39 2.53
N ALA A 442 -25.18 -2.54 2.32
CA ALA A 442 -23.76 -2.64 1.97
C ALA A 442 -23.44 -1.99 0.62
N VAL A 443 -24.28 -2.21 -0.39
CA VAL A 443 -24.12 -1.58 -1.72
C VAL A 443 -24.18 -0.06 -1.61
N ILE A 444 -25.16 0.49 -0.87
CA ILE A 444 -25.26 1.94 -0.69
C ILE A 444 -24.07 2.50 0.08
N LEU A 445 -23.63 1.81 1.13
CA LEU A 445 -22.47 2.25 1.91
C LEU A 445 -21.18 2.22 1.09
N PHE A 446 -20.97 1.16 0.31
CA PHE A 446 -19.82 1.04 -0.59
C PHE A 446 -19.85 2.12 -1.69
N ALA A 447 -21.01 2.36 -2.29
CA ALA A 447 -21.17 3.43 -3.28
C ALA A 447 -20.87 4.82 -2.67
N ALA A 448 -21.26 5.06 -1.41
CA ALA A 448 -20.92 6.31 -0.71
C ALA A 448 -19.42 6.43 -0.45
N ALA A 449 -18.75 5.35 -0.02
CA ALA A 449 -17.30 5.32 0.19
C ALA A 449 -16.53 5.55 -1.12
N LEU A 450 -16.94 4.86 -2.19
CA LEU A 450 -16.36 5.03 -3.52
C LEU A 450 -16.59 6.45 -4.06
N GLY A 451 -17.80 7.00 -3.93
CA GLY A 451 -18.11 8.37 -4.33
C GLY A 451 -17.28 9.41 -3.59
N TYR A 452 -17.10 9.23 -2.26
CA TYR A 452 -16.22 10.08 -1.46
C TYR A 452 -14.78 10.06 -1.98
N PHE A 453 -14.24 8.86 -2.22
CA PHE A 453 -12.88 8.69 -2.73
C PHE A 453 -12.72 9.25 -4.16
N LEU A 454 -13.67 9.00 -5.07
CA LEU A 454 -13.58 9.50 -6.44
C LEU A 454 -13.62 11.03 -6.49
N LEU A 455 -14.44 11.68 -5.64
CA LEU A 455 -14.43 13.14 -5.51
C LEU A 455 -13.06 13.66 -5.05
N TYR A 456 -12.45 13.01 -4.05
CA TYR A 456 -11.09 13.31 -3.62
C TYR A 456 -10.09 13.16 -4.77
N TYR A 457 -10.07 11.98 -5.41
CA TYR A 457 -9.13 11.62 -6.47
C TYR A 457 -9.18 12.59 -7.67
N TYR A 458 -10.38 12.85 -8.19
CA TYR A 458 -10.52 13.75 -9.33
C TYR A 458 -10.18 15.21 -8.99
N PHE A 459 -10.39 15.62 -7.76
CA PHE A 459 -10.04 16.96 -7.30
C PHE A 459 -8.53 17.12 -7.05
N THR A 460 -7.91 16.16 -6.38
CA THR A 460 -6.49 16.23 -6.00
C THR A 460 -5.57 15.63 -7.06
N LYS A 461 -6.07 14.77 -7.94
CA LYS A 461 -5.28 13.91 -8.86
C LYS A 461 -4.28 13.04 -8.12
N SER A 462 -4.59 12.67 -6.89
CA SER A 462 -3.74 11.84 -6.03
C SER A 462 -4.52 10.68 -5.47
N ASN A 463 -3.87 9.53 -5.37
CA ASN A 463 -4.33 8.38 -4.65
C ASN A 463 -4.32 8.64 -3.14
N LEU A 464 -4.98 7.80 -2.36
CA LEU A 464 -4.70 7.72 -0.93
C LEU A 464 -3.58 6.71 -0.73
N GLN A 465 -2.36 7.16 -0.95
CA GLN A 465 -1.17 6.33 -0.80
C GLN A 465 -0.29 6.82 0.34
N TRP A 466 0.04 5.91 1.24
CA TRP A 466 0.97 6.11 2.33
C TRP A 466 1.66 4.80 2.65
N ILE A 467 2.94 4.73 2.40
CA ILE A 467 3.75 3.50 2.45
C ILE A 467 3.11 2.44 1.54
N VAL A 468 2.82 1.27 2.05
CA VAL A 468 2.17 0.15 1.33
C VAL A 468 0.64 0.20 1.33
N PHE A 469 0.06 1.27 1.87
CA PHE A 469 -1.38 1.50 1.81
C PHE A 469 -1.71 2.35 0.61
N GLU A 470 -2.49 1.81 -0.29
CA GLU A 470 -2.94 2.51 -1.48
C GLU A 470 -4.44 2.27 -1.72
N ILE A 471 -5.17 3.32 -1.97
CA ILE A 471 -6.52 3.27 -2.50
C ILE A 471 -6.53 4.05 -3.81
N ASP A 472 -6.77 3.32 -4.89
CA ASP A 472 -6.91 3.82 -6.25
C ASP A 472 -8.34 3.71 -6.76
N PRO A 473 -8.71 4.46 -7.82
CA PRO A 473 -9.87 4.11 -8.62
C PRO A 473 -9.68 2.68 -9.17
N ILE A 474 -10.69 1.84 -9.02
CA ILE A 474 -10.59 0.46 -9.54
C ILE A 474 -10.69 0.53 -11.07
N PRO A 475 -9.64 0.16 -11.83
CA PRO A 475 -9.73 0.14 -13.28
C PRO A 475 -10.82 -0.82 -13.74
N MET A 476 -11.60 -0.44 -14.76
CA MET A 476 -12.73 -1.26 -15.26
C MET A 476 -12.32 -2.70 -15.60
N GLN A 477 -11.11 -2.89 -16.13
CA GLN A 477 -10.55 -4.20 -16.49
C GLN A 477 -10.26 -5.10 -15.28
N ARG A 478 -10.00 -4.49 -14.10
CA ARG A 478 -9.76 -5.19 -12.84
C ARG A 478 -10.98 -5.23 -11.94
N ALA A 479 -11.96 -4.34 -12.16
CA ALA A 479 -13.11 -4.16 -11.29
C ALA A 479 -14.03 -5.39 -11.22
N GLY A 480 -14.14 -6.16 -12.29
CA GLY A 480 -15.06 -7.29 -12.35
C GLY A 480 -14.53 -8.53 -11.62
N VAL A 481 -13.66 -9.28 -12.28
CA VAL A 481 -13.25 -10.61 -11.83
C VAL A 481 -12.31 -10.52 -10.62
N LYS A 482 -11.32 -9.64 -10.65
CA LYS A 482 -10.33 -9.53 -9.56
C LYS A 482 -10.96 -9.05 -8.26
N PHE A 483 -11.83 -8.06 -8.31
CA PHE A 483 -12.55 -7.57 -7.15
C PHE A 483 -13.45 -8.65 -6.53
N LEU A 484 -14.22 -9.38 -7.36
CA LEU A 484 -15.08 -10.46 -6.89
C LEU A 484 -14.26 -11.64 -6.35
N ALA A 485 -13.13 -11.98 -6.99
CA ALA A 485 -12.22 -13.01 -6.49
C ALA A 485 -11.63 -12.61 -5.14
N MET A 486 -11.22 -11.35 -4.96
CA MET A 486 -10.73 -10.88 -3.68
C MET A 486 -11.81 -10.88 -2.59
N MET A 487 -13.06 -10.50 -2.92
CA MET A 487 -14.19 -10.66 -1.99
C MET A 487 -14.36 -12.13 -1.55
N PHE A 488 -14.27 -13.05 -2.50
CA PHE A 488 -14.38 -14.49 -2.20
C PHE A 488 -13.24 -14.95 -1.26
N TRP A 489 -11.99 -14.58 -1.55
CA TRP A 489 -10.84 -14.99 -0.75
C TRP A 489 -10.78 -14.32 0.63
N MET A 490 -11.28 -13.09 0.78
CA MET A 490 -11.32 -12.40 2.07
C MET A 490 -12.51 -12.83 2.94
N LEU A 491 -13.53 -13.47 2.37
CA LEU A 491 -14.74 -13.88 3.08
C LEU A 491 -14.47 -14.73 4.33
N PRO A 492 -13.62 -15.78 4.33
CA PRO A 492 -13.39 -16.61 5.52
C PRO A 492 -12.89 -15.80 6.71
N PHE A 493 -11.92 -14.93 6.48
CA PHE A 493 -11.39 -14.07 7.54
C PHE A 493 -12.42 -13.06 8.04
N VAL A 494 -13.06 -12.30 7.17
CA VAL A 494 -14.01 -11.24 7.56
C VAL A 494 -15.21 -11.84 8.31
N LEU A 495 -15.71 -12.97 7.85
CA LEU A 495 -16.81 -13.70 8.51
C LEU A 495 -16.40 -14.17 9.91
N MET A 496 -15.30 -14.92 9.99
CA MET A 496 -14.89 -15.55 11.25
C MET A 496 -14.34 -14.56 12.25
N ASN A 497 -13.69 -13.49 11.81
CA ASN A 497 -13.30 -12.39 12.69
C ASN A 497 -14.53 -11.74 13.37
N SER A 498 -15.59 -11.49 12.61
CA SER A 498 -16.83 -10.94 13.16
C SER A 498 -17.51 -11.87 14.18
N VAL A 499 -17.42 -13.18 13.97
CA VAL A 499 -17.95 -14.20 14.90
C VAL A 499 -17.06 -14.30 16.14
N ALA A 500 -15.75 -14.41 15.98
CA ALA A 500 -14.79 -14.59 17.08
C ALA A 500 -14.78 -13.39 18.03
N GLN A 501 -14.92 -12.17 17.55
CA GLN A 501 -15.03 -10.98 18.38
C GLN A 501 -16.14 -11.10 19.43
N ARG A 502 -17.25 -11.75 19.12
CA ARG A 502 -18.38 -11.94 20.06
C ARG A 502 -18.08 -12.89 21.19
N THR A 503 -17.04 -13.70 21.10
CA THR A 503 -16.60 -14.62 22.16
C THR A 503 -15.64 -13.96 23.15
N VAL A 504 -14.97 -12.89 22.73
CA VAL A 504 -13.90 -12.22 23.52
C VAL A 504 -14.32 -10.83 23.98
N ILE A 505 -15.05 -10.08 23.15
CA ILE A 505 -15.39 -8.69 23.44
C ILE A 505 -16.77 -8.60 24.05
N ARG A 506 -16.86 -7.98 25.22
CA ARG A 506 -18.12 -7.63 25.87
C ARG A 506 -18.39 -6.14 25.75
N PHE A 507 -19.56 -5.82 25.23
CA PHE A 507 -20.07 -4.45 25.27
C PHE A 507 -20.88 -4.26 26.54
N GLU A 508 -20.44 -3.35 27.40
CA GLU A 508 -21.29 -2.86 28.48
C GLU A 508 -22.20 -1.75 27.92
N GLU A 509 -23.51 -1.97 27.96
CA GLU A 509 -24.47 -0.98 27.52
C GLU A 509 -24.43 0.26 28.44
N GLY A 510 -24.54 1.44 27.83
CA GLY A 510 -24.75 2.71 28.55
C GLY A 510 -23.52 3.47 29.01
N LYS A 511 -22.30 2.92 28.89
CA LYS A 511 -21.05 3.60 29.31
C LYS A 511 -20.16 3.95 28.10
N PRO A 512 -20.02 5.25 27.72
CA PRO A 512 -19.15 5.65 26.59
C PRO A 512 -17.70 5.18 26.74
N ALA A 513 -17.12 5.31 27.94
CA ALA A 513 -15.74 4.89 28.22
C ALA A 513 -15.55 3.37 28.03
N ALA A 514 -16.52 2.53 28.42
CA ALA A 514 -16.47 1.08 28.20
C ALA A 514 -16.53 0.74 26.70
N THR A 515 -17.26 1.53 25.91
CA THR A 515 -17.34 1.38 24.45
C THR A 515 -15.97 1.68 23.80
N VAL A 516 -15.33 2.77 24.19
CA VAL A 516 -13.99 3.15 23.67
C VAL A 516 -12.98 2.08 24.07
N LYS A 517 -12.98 1.63 25.32
CA LYS A 517 -12.10 0.56 25.78
C LYS A 517 -12.31 -0.74 24.99
N ALA A 518 -13.57 -1.13 24.74
CA ALA A 518 -13.88 -2.32 23.94
C ALA A 518 -13.41 -2.18 22.49
N PHE A 519 -13.56 -0.99 21.89
CA PHE A 519 -13.06 -0.70 20.54
C PHE A 519 -11.54 -0.82 20.47
N ILE A 520 -10.81 -0.17 21.37
CA ILE A 520 -9.34 -0.23 21.43
C ILE A 520 -8.89 -1.69 21.64
N THR A 521 -9.52 -2.42 22.55
CA THR A 521 -9.18 -3.82 22.81
C THR A 521 -9.41 -4.69 21.58
N SER A 522 -10.53 -4.53 20.85
CA SER A 522 -10.82 -5.32 19.66
C SER A 522 -9.82 -5.08 18.54
N THR A 523 -9.46 -3.83 18.33
CA THR A 523 -8.47 -3.43 17.33
C THR A 523 -7.08 -3.91 17.73
N ALA A 524 -6.69 -3.71 18.98
CA ALA A 524 -5.39 -4.15 19.50
C ALA A 524 -5.19 -5.67 19.39
N ILE A 525 -6.20 -6.48 19.71
CA ILE A 525 -6.13 -7.94 19.57
C ILE A 525 -5.81 -8.37 18.13
N CYS A 526 -6.40 -7.70 17.15
CA CYS A 526 -6.23 -8.06 15.75
C CYS A 526 -4.96 -7.47 15.12
N VAL A 527 -4.50 -6.33 15.63
CA VAL A 527 -3.42 -5.54 15.02
C VAL A 527 -2.09 -5.72 15.74
N LEU A 528 -2.11 -5.85 17.07
CA LEU A 528 -0.89 -5.83 17.90
C LEU A 528 0.10 -6.93 17.51
N LEU A 529 -0.37 -8.14 17.26
CA LEU A 529 0.54 -9.21 16.89
C LEU A 529 1.08 -9.05 15.47
N LEU A 530 0.23 -8.61 14.53
CA LEU A 530 0.67 -8.31 13.18
C LEU A 530 1.70 -7.17 13.19
N ALA A 531 1.47 -6.15 14.03
CA ALA A 531 2.42 -5.06 14.23
C ALA A 531 3.73 -5.56 14.91
N ILE A 532 3.63 -6.45 15.91
CA ILE A 532 4.81 -7.05 16.54
C ILE A 532 5.56 -7.91 15.53
N ILE A 533 4.88 -8.74 14.75
CA ILE A 533 5.50 -9.54 13.69
C ILE A 533 6.18 -8.61 12.70
N HIS A 534 5.50 -7.56 12.23
CA HIS A 534 6.09 -6.59 11.33
C HIS A 534 7.35 -5.96 11.97
N LEU A 535 7.26 -5.43 13.19
CA LEU A 535 8.39 -4.80 13.88
C LEU A 535 9.53 -5.78 14.18
N VAL A 536 9.23 -7.01 14.58
CA VAL A 536 10.26 -8.02 14.90
C VAL A 536 10.88 -8.60 13.65
N PHE A 537 10.09 -8.86 12.62
CA PHE A 537 10.60 -9.44 11.36
C PHE A 537 11.18 -8.40 10.42
N VAL A 538 10.74 -7.15 10.47
CA VAL A 538 11.25 -6.06 9.65
C VAL A 538 12.34 -5.28 10.38
N GLY A 539 12.20 -4.99 11.68
CA GLY A 539 13.20 -4.24 12.47
C GLY A 539 14.45 -5.04 12.87
N ASN A 540 14.34 -6.39 12.95
CA ASN A 540 15.45 -7.33 13.19
C ASN A 540 15.31 -8.56 12.28
N ALA A 541 14.68 -8.39 11.14
CA ALA A 541 14.28 -9.48 10.24
C ALA A 541 15.43 -10.40 9.88
N TYR A 542 16.58 -9.80 9.64
CA TYR A 542 17.79 -10.53 9.30
C TYR A 542 18.22 -11.51 10.41
N PHE A 543 18.21 -11.09 11.66
CA PHE A 543 18.65 -11.92 12.79
C PHE A 543 17.62 -12.96 13.21
N ALA A 544 16.36 -12.53 13.38
CA ALA A 544 15.29 -13.40 13.85
C ALA A 544 14.88 -14.43 12.78
N TYR A 545 14.81 -14.03 11.54
CA TYR A 545 14.42 -14.90 10.44
C TYR A 545 15.45 -16.01 10.19
N ARG A 546 16.74 -15.69 10.16
CA ARG A 546 17.83 -16.67 10.03
C ARG A 546 17.92 -17.63 11.21
N THR A 547 17.71 -17.12 12.42
CA THR A 547 17.80 -17.93 13.65
C THR A 547 16.61 -18.88 13.81
N ILE A 548 15.42 -18.43 13.41
CA ILE A 548 14.17 -19.19 13.58
C ILE A 548 13.87 -20.08 12.36
N PHE A 549 14.25 -19.63 11.17
CA PHE A 549 13.97 -20.32 9.90
C PHE A 549 15.21 -20.38 8.98
N PRO A 550 16.26 -21.11 9.37
CA PRO A 550 17.54 -21.11 8.65
C PRO A 550 17.45 -21.58 7.20
N ASP A 551 16.46 -22.40 6.88
CA ASP A 551 16.25 -22.96 5.52
C ASP A 551 15.12 -22.27 4.74
N ALA A 552 14.44 -21.30 5.31
CA ALA A 552 13.35 -20.63 4.60
C ALA A 552 13.93 -19.60 3.62
N ARG A 553 13.82 -19.89 2.33
CA ARG A 553 14.17 -18.97 1.23
C ARG A 553 13.08 -17.95 0.94
N GLY A 554 12.17 -17.73 1.86
CA GLY A 554 11.00 -16.90 1.68
C GLY A 554 11.10 -15.58 2.42
N TYR A 555 10.85 -14.52 1.71
CA TYR A 555 10.69 -13.16 2.22
C TYR A 555 9.28 -13.01 2.82
N ILE A 556 9.18 -12.70 4.11
CA ILE A 556 7.94 -12.17 4.68
C ILE A 556 7.93 -10.68 4.32
N GLY A 557 7.37 -10.34 3.17
CA GLY A 557 7.32 -8.96 2.71
C GLY A 557 6.67 -8.07 3.75
N GLY A 558 7.42 -7.12 4.28
CA GLY A 558 6.90 -6.10 5.20
C GLY A 558 5.66 -5.42 4.65
N GLU A 559 5.63 -5.19 3.35
CA GLU A 559 4.51 -4.68 2.56
C GLU A 559 3.23 -5.51 2.74
N GLN A 560 3.34 -6.84 2.60
CA GLN A 560 2.18 -7.74 2.64
C GLN A 560 1.57 -7.80 4.04
N VAL A 561 2.40 -7.81 5.08
CA VAL A 561 1.95 -7.80 6.48
C VAL A 561 1.30 -6.46 6.83
N MET A 562 1.89 -5.34 6.41
CA MET A 562 1.33 -4.01 6.65
C MET A 562 -0.03 -3.84 5.97
N GLY A 563 -0.19 -4.32 4.74
CA GLY A 563 -1.48 -4.33 4.04
C GLY A 563 -2.57 -5.11 4.80
N ILE A 564 -2.21 -6.23 5.44
CA ILE A 564 -3.12 -6.97 6.33
C ILE A 564 -3.46 -6.15 7.58
N VAL A 565 -2.48 -5.50 8.21
CA VAL A 565 -2.70 -4.65 9.40
C VAL A 565 -3.72 -3.57 9.10
N VAL A 566 -3.52 -2.81 8.03
CA VAL A 566 -4.42 -1.71 7.65
C VAL A 566 -5.81 -2.24 7.28
N GLY A 567 -5.90 -3.30 6.48
CA GLY A 567 -7.18 -3.95 6.16
C GLY A 567 -7.94 -4.40 7.42
N THR A 568 -7.23 -4.94 8.40
CA THR A 568 -7.80 -5.36 9.68
C THR A 568 -8.29 -4.16 10.52
N ILE A 569 -7.58 -3.04 10.51
CA ILE A 569 -8.02 -1.79 11.16
C ILE A 569 -9.33 -1.30 10.53
N ILE A 570 -9.43 -1.31 9.20
CA ILE A 570 -10.63 -0.92 8.46
C ILE A 570 -11.82 -1.79 8.87
N ILE A 571 -11.66 -3.12 8.82
CA ILE A 571 -12.70 -4.08 9.19
C ILE A 571 -13.16 -3.85 10.62
N ASN A 572 -12.21 -3.71 11.55
CA ASN A 572 -12.53 -3.57 12.96
C ASN A 572 -13.18 -2.23 13.27
N THR A 573 -12.74 -1.14 12.66
CA THR A 573 -13.32 0.19 12.90
C THR A 573 -14.77 0.24 12.44
N VAL A 574 -15.02 -0.05 11.18
CA VAL A 574 -16.38 -0.04 10.62
C VAL A 574 -17.24 -1.14 11.25
N GLY A 575 -16.66 -2.35 11.34
CA GLY A 575 -17.37 -3.52 11.86
C GLY A 575 -17.78 -3.41 13.32
N PHE A 576 -16.93 -2.83 14.18
CA PHE A 576 -17.21 -2.65 15.60
C PHE A 576 -18.50 -1.84 15.83
N PHE A 577 -18.60 -0.66 15.21
CA PHE A 577 -19.76 0.21 15.38
C PHE A 577 -21.04 -0.37 14.77
N MET A 578 -20.91 -1.06 13.64
CA MET A 578 -22.03 -1.74 13.00
C MET A 578 -22.53 -2.93 13.83
N ASN A 579 -21.63 -3.81 14.29
CA ASN A 579 -21.98 -4.94 15.15
C ASN A 579 -22.66 -4.49 16.44
N LYS A 580 -22.18 -3.38 17.03
CA LYS A 580 -22.81 -2.78 18.22
C LYS A 580 -24.22 -2.27 17.93
N LYS A 581 -24.47 -1.69 16.74
CA LYS A 581 -25.79 -1.15 16.38
C LYS A 581 -26.77 -2.21 15.90
N THR A 582 -26.30 -3.23 15.18
CA THR A 582 -27.19 -4.21 14.53
C THR A 582 -27.39 -5.49 15.33
N ASN A 583 -26.49 -5.81 16.26
CA ASN A 583 -26.43 -7.10 16.96
C ASN A 583 -26.40 -8.32 16.03
N SER A 584 -26.01 -8.12 14.77
CA SER A 584 -25.89 -9.13 13.73
C SER A 584 -24.58 -8.93 12.95
N ILE A 585 -23.96 -10.03 12.52
CA ILE A 585 -22.73 -9.97 11.71
C ILE A 585 -23.02 -9.67 10.23
N TRP A 586 -24.24 -9.94 9.74
CA TRP A 586 -24.54 -9.85 8.31
C TRP A 586 -24.37 -8.45 7.71
N PRO A 587 -24.93 -7.37 8.32
CA PRO A 587 -24.69 -6.02 7.82
C PRO A 587 -23.22 -5.63 7.86
N THR A 588 -22.49 -6.06 8.89
CA THR A 588 -21.04 -5.83 9.03
C THR A 588 -20.26 -6.57 7.95
N LEU A 589 -20.51 -7.87 7.79
CA LEU A 589 -19.84 -8.72 6.80
C LEU A 589 -20.00 -8.14 5.39
N PHE A 590 -21.25 -7.88 4.97
CA PHE A 590 -21.52 -7.39 3.62
C PHE A 590 -20.98 -5.97 3.37
N ALA A 591 -20.91 -5.12 4.39
CA ALA A 591 -20.36 -3.77 4.25
C ALA A 591 -18.83 -3.74 4.28
N THR A 592 -18.19 -4.54 5.13
CA THR A 592 -16.72 -4.50 5.26
C THR A 592 -16.00 -5.32 4.19
N LEU A 593 -16.62 -6.39 3.70
CA LEU A 593 -16.01 -7.25 2.68
C LEU A 593 -15.65 -6.51 1.37
N PRO A 594 -16.54 -5.71 0.74
CA PRO A 594 -16.18 -4.95 -0.46
C PRO A 594 -15.16 -3.84 -0.18
N LEU A 595 -15.19 -3.22 1.00
CA LEU A 595 -14.18 -2.21 1.38
C LEU A 595 -12.79 -2.81 1.47
N VAL A 596 -12.68 -3.99 2.09
CA VAL A 596 -11.39 -4.70 2.19
C VAL A 596 -10.95 -5.22 0.83
N ALA A 597 -11.85 -5.78 0.04
CA ALA A 597 -11.54 -6.24 -1.31
C ALA A 597 -11.04 -5.09 -2.20
N TRP A 598 -11.67 -3.91 -2.12
CA TRP A 598 -11.24 -2.72 -2.83
C TRP A 598 -9.80 -2.33 -2.46
N PHE A 599 -9.54 -2.14 -1.17
CA PHE A 599 -8.20 -1.87 -0.68
C PHE A 599 -7.18 -2.93 -1.13
N GLN A 600 -7.52 -4.24 -1.02
CA GLN A 600 -6.58 -5.30 -1.38
C GLN A 600 -6.32 -5.41 -2.89
N VAL A 601 -7.26 -4.99 -3.73
CA VAL A 601 -7.12 -4.99 -5.20
C VAL A 601 -6.28 -3.81 -5.67
N THR A 602 -6.35 -2.67 -4.96
CA THR A 602 -5.60 -1.45 -5.33
C THR A 602 -4.20 -1.44 -4.73
N ALA A 603 -4.02 -1.91 -3.49
CA ALA A 603 -2.74 -1.92 -2.76
C ALA A 603 -1.76 -3.05 -3.17
N SER A 604 -1.99 -3.75 -4.25
CA SER A 604 -1.05 -4.78 -4.71
C SER A 604 -1.18 -4.98 -6.21
N GLY A 605 -0.05 -4.94 -6.90
CA GLY A 605 0.04 -5.37 -8.28
C GLY A 605 -0.49 -6.80 -8.39
N MET A 606 -1.74 -6.92 -8.81
CA MET A 606 -2.32 -8.22 -9.13
C MET A 606 -1.94 -8.57 -10.55
N THR A 607 -0.90 -9.38 -10.70
CA THR A 607 -0.62 -10.04 -11.97
C THR A 607 -1.62 -11.20 -12.13
N PHE A 608 -2.56 -11.08 -13.03
CA PHE A 608 -3.39 -12.18 -13.52
C PHE A 608 -3.19 -12.33 -15.00
#